data_81348a7bea189d0f17dd626e465626ce
#
_entry.id   81348a7bea189d0f17dd626e465626ce
#
_cell.length_a   1.000
_cell.length_b   1.000
_cell.length_c   1.000
_cell.angle_alpha   90.00
_cell.angle_beta   90.00
_cell.angle_gamma   90.00
#
_symmetry.space_group_name_H-M   'P 1'
#
loop_
_entity.id
_entity.type
_entity.pdbx_description
1 polymer ?
#
loop_
_entity_poly.entity_id
_entity_poly.type
_entity_poly.pdbx_seq_one_letter_code
_entity_poly.pdbx_strand_id
1 'polypeptide(L)'
;MGKFDGILLLSDLDGTLLSGTRVISPENLEALRYFMAEGGRFSVATGRSKPGMEHFLEYLPINAPVVIYNGAVVYDFEAGRAVWQRPLGERGLDLYHLVQTEFPGTGMETYEMDIAYALSDNPISRRHFTNVKMPWKLVGPEEVPQPWVDMLLLEQEDRLAKIKARLEEQFPGKFFLQYSDKEFLEVLHPEANKGTAALALCEYLGISSENLYTVGDGRNDIQLLTCTKNAYAPANAEPEVKALCPRMLPHHEDHAIAALIAELDAAR
;
A
#
# COMPACT_ATOMS: atom_id res chain seq x y z
N MET A 1 -14.38 5.25 28.46
CA MET A 1 -13.59 5.81 27.38
C MET A 1 -12.21 5.26 27.55
N GLY A 2 -11.70 4.51 26.58
CA GLY A 2 -10.35 3.94 26.64
C GLY A 2 -9.30 5.00 26.38
N LYS A 3 -8.02 4.73 26.71
CA LYS A 3 -6.92 5.68 26.54
C LYS A 3 -6.71 6.13 25.09
N PHE A 4 -7.01 5.25 24.11
CA PHE A 4 -6.78 5.49 22.69
C PHE A 4 -8.06 5.72 21.89
N ASP A 5 -9.19 6.01 22.57
CA ASP A 5 -10.45 6.34 21.89
C ASP A 5 -10.25 7.49 20.90
N GLY A 6 -10.74 7.30 19.66
CA GLY A 6 -10.66 8.28 18.60
C GLY A 6 -9.29 8.37 17.90
N ILE A 7 -8.35 7.44 18.16
CA ILE A 7 -7.08 7.33 17.44
C ILE A 7 -7.20 6.24 16.36
N LEU A 8 -6.67 6.54 15.17
CA LEU A 8 -6.36 5.56 14.13
C LEU A 8 -4.83 5.43 14.00
N LEU A 9 -4.32 4.22 14.22
CA LEU A 9 -2.95 3.83 13.88
C LEU A 9 -2.98 3.04 12.57
N LEU A 10 -2.31 3.54 11.55
CA LEU A 10 -2.21 2.94 10.23
C LEU A 10 -0.74 2.66 9.89
N SER A 11 -0.38 1.40 9.76
CA SER A 11 0.99 0.94 9.50
C SER A 11 1.12 0.38 8.10
N ASP A 12 2.24 0.64 7.43
CA ASP A 12 2.66 -0.26 6.36
C ASP A 12 2.90 -1.66 6.92
N LEU A 13 2.91 -2.64 6.04
CA LEU A 13 2.98 -4.06 6.40
C LEU A 13 4.40 -4.62 6.26
N ASP A 14 4.93 -4.60 5.02
CA ASP A 14 6.21 -5.25 4.69
C ASP A 14 7.39 -4.30 4.97
N GLY A 15 8.33 -4.71 5.85
CA GLY A 15 9.43 -3.82 6.28
C GLY A 15 9.07 -2.85 7.40
N THR A 16 7.81 -2.84 7.86
CA THR A 16 7.34 -1.98 8.95
C THR A 16 6.73 -2.80 10.09
N LEU A 17 5.59 -3.46 9.89
CA LEU A 17 4.95 -4.31 10.90
C LEU A 17 5.52 -5.73 10.89
N LEU A 18 5.78 -6.27 9.69
CA LEU A 18 6.32 -7.62 9.50
C LEU A 18 7.83 -7.62 9.59
N SER A 19 8.37 -8.68 10.23
CA SER A 19 9.79 -9.02 10.16
C SER A 19 10.21 -9.46 8.75
N GLY A 20 11.51 -9.59 8.50
CA GLY A 20 12.04 -10.14 7.25
C GLY A 20 11.58 -11.57 6.95
N THR A 21 11.11 -12.31 7.97
CA THR A 21 10.47 -13.62 7.83
C THR A 21 8.95 -13.55 7.63
N ARG A 22 8.41 -12.35 7.47
CA ARG A 22 6.98 -12.04 7.29
C ARG A 22 6.09 -12.47 8.46
N VAL A 23 6.59 -12.33 9.68
CA VAL A 23 5.89 -12.64 10.93
C VAL A 23 5.78 -11.36 11.76
N ILE A 24 4.67 -11.19 12.45
CA ILE A 24 4.50 -10.12 13.45
C ILE A 24 5.10 -10.60 14.76
N SER A 25 5.97 -9.80 15.38
CA SER A 25 6.56 -10.17 16.66
C SER A 25 5.52 -10.28 17.78
N PRO A 26 5.72 -11.18 18.76
CA PRO A 26 4.82 -11.28 19.92
C PRO A 26 4.60 -9.94 20.63
N GLU A 27 5.65 -9.13 20.75
CA GLU A 27 5.63 -7.81 21.38
C GLU A 27 4.75 -6.82 20.61
N ASN A 28 4.85 -6.78 19.27
CA ASN A 28 3.96 -5.98 18.44
C ASN A 28 2.50 -6.46 18.55
N LEU A 29 2.27 -7.78 18.57
CA LEU A 29 0.93 -8.35 18.73
C LEU A 29 0.30 -7.99 20.08
N GLU A 30 1.05 -8.08 21.18
CA GLU A 30 0.59 -7.74 22.52
C GLU A 30 0.24 -6.24 22.60
N ALA A 31 1.14 -5.37 22.13
CA ALA A 31 0.93 -3.93 22.12
C ALA A 31 -0.29 -3.53 21.28
N LEU A 32 -0.47 -4.13 20.10
CA LEU A 32 -1.64 -3.87 19.25
C LEU A 32 -2.95 -4.30 19.91
N ARG A 33 -2.97 -5.46 20.55
CA ARG A 33 -4.15 -5.93 21.32
C ARG A 33 -4.48 -4.99 22.46
N TYR A 34 -3.48 -4.52 23.20
CA TYR A 34 -3.64 -3.51 24.25
C TYR A 34 -4.20 -2.21 23.66
N PHE A 35 -3.59 -1.69 22.59
CA PHE A 35 -4.04 -0.46 21.92
C PHE A 35 -5.53 -0.54 21.52
N MET A 36 -5.96 -1.65 20.91
CA MET A 36 -7.35 -1.85 20.52
C MET A 36 -8.27 -2.04 21.71
N ALA A 37 -7.84 -2.75 22.77
CA ALA A 37 -8.63 -2.94 24.00
C ALA A 37 -8.89 -1.60 24.71
N GLU A 38 -7.97 -0.65 24.59
CA GLU A 38 -8.09 0.72 25.10
C GLU A 38 -8.76 1.69 24.08
N GLY A 39 -9.52 1.17 23.11
CA GLY A 39 -10.36 1.94 22.18
C GLY A 39 -9.70 2.42 20.89
N GLY A 40 -8.43 2.14 20.68
CA GLY A 40 -7.71 2.50 19.47
C GLY A 40 -8.22 1.71 18.24
N ARG A 41 -8.15 2.34 17.07
CA ARG A 41 -8.38 1.71 15.77
C ARG A 41 -7.05 1.42 15.12
N PHE A 42 -6.84 0.16 14.74
CA PHE A 42 -5.63 -0.28 14.04
C PHE A 42 -5.97 -0.92 12.70
N SER A 43 -5.20 -0.55 11.69
CA SER A 43 -5.23 -1.20 10.38
C SER A 43 -3.89 -1.06 9.67
N VAL A 44 -3.80 -1.59 8.45
CA VAL A 44 -2.60 -1.52 7.62
C VAL A 44 -2.88 -0.84 6.28
N ALA A 45 -1.80 -0.25 5.70
CA ALA A 45 -1.80 0.34 4.36
C ALA A 45 -0.69 -0.30 3.53
N THR A 46 -1.04 -1.12 2.54
CA THR A 46 -0.09 -1.97 1.83
C THR A 46 -0.27 -1.92 0.31
N GLY A 47 0.77 -2.27 -0.43
CA GLY A 47 0.70 -2.55 -1.87
C GLY A 47 0.05 -3.89 -2.21
N ARG A 48 -0.20 -4.75 -1.22
CA ARG A 48 -0.77 -6.07 -1.44
C ARG A 48 -2.17 -5.98 -2.02
N SER A 49 -2.50 -6.97 -2.86
CA SER A 49 -3.85 -7.21 -3.38
C SER A 49 -4.78 -7.75 -2.29
N LYS A 50 -6.10 -7.72 -2.55
CA LYS A 50 -7.09 -8.30 -1.63
C LYS A 50 -6.78 -9.78 -1.32
N PRO A 51 -6.58 -10.70 -2.30
CA PRO A 51 -6.20 -12.09 -2.00
C PRO A 51 -4.84 -12.18 -1.28
N GLY A 52 -3.90 -11.29 -1.57
CA GLY A 52 -2.62 -11.20 -0.87
C GLY A 52 -2.76 -10.83 0.60
N MET A 53 -3.80 -10.07 0.97
CA MET A 53 -4.11 -9.73 2.36
C MET A 53 -4.87 -10.83 3.10
N GLU A 54 -5.74 -11.58 2.43
CA GLU A 54 -6.56 -12.63 3.06
C GLU A 54 -5.71 -13.65 3.83
N HIS A 55 -4.49 -13.92 3.37
CA HIS A 55 -3.56 -14.82 4.07
C HIS A 55 -3.07 -14.28 5.43
N PHE A 56 -3.18 -12.99 5.68
CA PHE A 56 -2.72 -12.36 6.92
C PHE A 56 -3.84 -12.13 7.93
N LEU A 57 -5.10 -12.13 7.51
CA LEU A 57 -6.25 -11.77 8.36
C LEU A 57 -6.41 -12.67 9.58
N GLU A 58 -5.99 -13.94 9.49
CA GLU A 58 -6.12 -14.90 10.60
C GLU A 58 -5.28 -14.51 11.83
N TYR A 59 -4.13 -13.85 11.61
CA TYR A 59 -3.19 -13.50 12.67
C TYR A 59 -2.85 -12.01 12.77
N LEU A 60 -3.36 -11.19 11.85
CA LEU A 60 -3.20 -9.74 11.87
C LEU A 60 -4.32 -9.11 12.72
N PRO A 61 -4.00 -8.53 13.89
CA PRO A 61 -5.01 -7.93 14.76
C PRO A 61 -5.43 -6.55 14.21
N ILE A 62 -6.44 -6.53 13.34
CA ILE A 62 -7.03 -5.31 12.80
C ILE A 62 -8.48 -5.15 13.29
N ASN A 63 -8.94 -3.91 13.48
CA ASN A 63 -10.32 -3.55 13.82
C ASN A 63 -10.85 -2.36 13.01
N ALA A 64 -10.27 -2.14 11.83
CA ALA A 64 -10.69 -1.13 10.85
C ALA A 64 -10.43 -1.65 9.43
N PRO A 65 -11.10 -1.09 8.38
CA PRO A 65 -10.86 -1.44 6.99
C PRO A 65 -9.38 -1.25 6.58
N VAL A 66 -8.92 -2.06 5.65
CA VAL A 66 -7.52 -2.12 5.19
C VAL A 66 -7.33 -1.32 3.90
N VAL A 67 -6.26 -0.56 3.83
CA VAL A 67 -5.81 0.10 2.59
C VAL A 67 -4.97 -0.90 1.80
N ILE A 68 -5.41 -1.25 0.60
CA ILE A 68 -4.79 -2.22 -0.30
C ILE A 68 -4.49 -1.59 -1.67
N TYR A 69 -3.75 -2.30 -2.54
CA TYR A 69 -3.38 -1.80 -3.87
C TYR A 69 -2.76 -0.41 -3.82
N ASN A 70 -1.76 -0.21 -2.93
CA ASN A 70 -1.06 1.08 -2.75
C ASN A 70 -1.98 2.29 -2.55
N GLY A 71 -3.19 2.07 -2.01
CA GLY A 71 -4.17 3.13 -1.76
C GLY A 71 -5.23 3.31 -2.86
N ALA A 72 -5.31 2.39 -3.83
CA ALA A 72 -6.43 2.42 -4.79
C ALA A 72 -7.76 1.98 -4.15
N VAL A 73 -7.71 1.17 -3.08
CA VAL A 73 -8.89 0.61 -2.42
C VAL A 73 -8.73 0.65 -0.89
N VAL A 74 -9.81 1.02 -0.19
CA VAL A 74 -9.99 0.76 1.23
C VAL A 74 -11.07 -0.32 1.35
N TYR A 75 -10.67 -1.50 1.85
CA TYR A 75 -11.52 -2.68 1.88
C TYR A 75 -11.85 -3.11 3.31
N ASP A 76 -13.13 -3.25 3.59
CA ASP A 76 -13.64 -3.79 4.85
C ASP A 76 -13.81 -5.31 4.69
N PHE A 77 -12.89 -6.07 5.27
CA PHE A 77 -12.89 -7.53 5.19
C PHE A 77 -14.01 -8.16 6.04
N GLU A 78 -14.45 -7.50 7.11
CA GLU A 78 -15.58 -7.97 7.92
C GLU A 78 -16.91 -7.78 7.17
N ALA A 79 -17.11 -6.61 6.55
CA ALA A 79 -18.28 -6.31 5.74
C ALA A 79 -18.21 -6.89 4.32
N GLY A 80 -17.05 -7.40 3.88
CA GLY A 80 -16.83 -8.01 2.56
C GLY A 80 -17.00 -7.03 1.39
N ARG A 81 -16.64 -5.76 1.57
CA ARG A 81 -16.82 -4.72 0.53
C ARG A 81 -15.78 -3.61 0.59
N ALA A 82 -15.53 -2.99 -0.56
CA ALA A 82 -14.79 -1.72 -0.60
C ALA A 82 -15.65 -0.61 0.02
N VAL A 83 -15.06 0.18 0.92
CA VAL A 83 -15.69 1.36 1.55
C VAL A 83 -15.25 2.65 0.88
N TRP A 84 -14.13 2.62 0.17
CA TRP A 84 -13.64 3.69 -0.69
C TRP A 84 -12.75 3.10 -1.79
N GLN A 85 -12.76 3.68 -2.99
CA GLN A 85 -11.90 3.27 -4.09
C GLN A 85 -11.68 4.38 -5.11
N ARG A 86 -10.51 4.33 -5.75
CA ARG A 86 -10.11 5.17 -6.89
C ARG A 86 -9.45 4.28 -7.95
N PRO A 87 -10.25 3.54 -8.73
CA PRO A 87 -9.70 2.65 -9.75
C PRO A 87 -9.06 3.44 -10.89
N LEU A 88 -8.04 2.86 -11.51
CA LEU A 88 -7.40 3.38 -12.71
C LEU A 88 -8.40 3.50 -13.86
N GLY A 89 -9.26 2.48 -14.01
CA GLY A 89 -10.31 2.43 -15.02
C GLY A 89 -9.74 2.39 -16.46
N GLU A 90 -10.52 2.90 -17.40
CA GLU A 90 -10.20 2.89 -18.85
C GLU A 90 -8.92 3.67 -19.22
N ARG A 91 -8.44 4.55 -18.33
CA ARG A 91 -7.18 5.29 -18.55
C ARG A 91 -5.98 4.37 -18.74
N GLY A 92 -6.04 3.15 -18.19
CA GLY A 92 -5.01 2.14 -18.34
C GLY A 92 -4.80 1.67 -19.79
N LEU A 93 -5.84 1.73 -20.65
CA LEU A 93 -5.74 1.32 -22.06
C LEU A 93 -4.79 2.23 -22.87
N ASP A 94 -4.90 3.54 -22.70
CA ASP A 94 -4.02 4.48 -23.40
C ASP A 94 -2.55 4.25 -23.00
N LEU A 95 -2.32 4.01 -21.72
CA LEU A 95 -0.99 3.69 -21.19
C LEU A 95 -0.48 2.36 -21.73
N TYR A 96 -1.31 1.32 -21.73
CA TYR A 96 -0.96 0.01 -22.28
C TYR A 96 -0.45 0.14 -23.71
N HIS A 97 -1.19 0.83 -24.58
CA HIS A 97 -0.82 0.99 -25.99
C HIS A 97 0.50 1.74 -26.17
N LEU A 98 0.75 2.79 -25.36
CA LEU A 98 2.01 3.52 -25.41
C LEU A 98 3.18 2.62 -25.00
N VAL A 99 3.08 1.94 -23.84
CA VAL A 99 4.15 1.08 -23.33
C VAL A 99 4.41 -0.09 -24.28
N GLN A 100 3.37 -0.73 -24.79
CA GLN A 100 3.50 -1.83 -25.75
C GLN A 100 4.23 -1.40 -27.02
N THR A 101 4.00 -0.17 -27.48
CA THR A 101 4.57 0.35 -28.74
C THR A 101 6.00 0.87 -28.56
N GLU A 102 6.24 1.68 -27.53
CA GLU A 102 7.53 2.38 -27.34
C GLU A 102 8.52 1.58 -26.48
N PHE A 103 8.03 0.67 -25.62
CA PHE A 103 8.83 -0.13 -24.68
C PHE A 103 8.47 -1.62 -24.75
N PRO A 104 8.55 -2.26 -25.93
CA PRO A 104 8.16 -3.66 -26.08
C PRO A 104 8.95 -4.57 -25.14
N GLY A 105 8.28 -5.62 -24.61
CA GLY A 105 8.87 -6.56 -23.65
C GLY A 105 8.80 -6.12 -22.18
N THR A 106 8.26 -4.94 -21.87
CA THR A 106 7.93 -4.57 -20.50
C THR A 106 6.80 -5.49 -20.00
N GLY A 107 6.96 -6.10 -18.81
CA GLY A 107 5.89 -6.81 -18.15
C GLY A 107 4.79 -5.82 -17.71
N MET A 108 3.55 -6.15 -18.00
CA MET A 108 2.40 -5.32 -17.63
C MET A 108 1.34 -6.19 -16.98
N GLU A 109 0.95 -5.83 -15.78
CA GLU A 109 -0.10 -6.48 -15.02
C GLU A 109 -1.17 -5.45 -14.66
N THR A 110 -2.42 -5.89 -14.62
CA THR A 110 -3.53 -5.10 -14.07
C THR A 110 -4.41 -5.99 -13.21
N TYR A 111 -5.24 -5.39 -12.39
CA TYR A 111 -5.97 -6.12 -11.38
C TYR A 111 -7.46 -5.79 -11.40
N GLU A 112 -8.25 -6.82 -11.34
CA GLU A 112 -9.57 -6.81 -10.74
C GLU A 112 -9.41 -7.19 -9.26
N MET A 113 -10.41 -6.96 -8.43
CA MET A 113 -10.30 -7.14 -6.96
C MET A 113 -9.72 -8.51 -6.54
N ASP A 114 -10.03 -9.57 -7.25
CA ASP A 114 -9.68 -10.94 -6.88
C ASP A 114 -8.77 -11.66 -7.88
N ILE A 115 -8.50 -11.06 -9.04
CA ILE A 115 -7.76 -11.68 -10.13
C ILE A 115 -6.74 -10.70 -10.69
N ALA A 116 -5.53 -11.20 -10.95
CA ALA A 116 -4.49 -10.51 -11.71
C ALA A 116 -4.58 -10.88 -13.19
N TYR A 117 -4.33 -9.92 -14.05
CA TYR A 117 -4.27 -10.11 -15.50
C TYR A 117 -2.89 -9.66 -15.99
N ALA A 118 -2.14 -10.58 -16.58
CA ALA A 118 -0.95 -10.23 -17.33
C ALA A 118 -1.38 -9.74 -18.72
N LEU A 119 -1.07 -8.51 -19.07
CA LEU A 119 -1.28 -7.93 -20.39
C LEU A 119 -0.07 -8.16 -21.29
N SER A 120 1.11 -8.26 -20.70
CA SER A 120 2.34 -8.77 -21.30
C SER A 120 3.22 -9.35 -20.20
N ASP A 121 4.03 -10.35 -20.54
CA ASP A 121 4.89 -11.01 -19.58
C ASP A 121 6.38 -10.87 -19.94
N ASN A 122 7.21 -10.90 -18.90
CA ASN A 122 8.65 -11.01 -18.98
C ASN A 122 9.18 -11.84 -17.79
N PRO A 123 10.49 -12.10 -17.67
CA PRO A 123 11.01 -12.88 -16.54
C PRO A 123 10.71 -12.29 -15.16
N ILE A 124 10.54 -10.96 -15.05
CA ILE A 124 10.23 -10.28 -13.77
C ILE A 124 8.76 -10.54 -13.40
N SER A 125 7.82 -10.36 -14.33
CA SER A 125 6.39 -10.60 -14.08
C SER A 125 6.12 -12.07 -13.75
N ARG A 126 6.76 -13.02 -14.44
CA ARG A 126 6.62 -14.45 -14.12
C ARG A 126 7.10 -14.77 -12.70
N ARG A 127 8.22 -14.16 -12.25
CA ARG A 127 8.70 -14.29 -10.88
C ARG A 127 7.70 -13.65 -9.89
N HIS A 128 7.14 -12.50 -10.23
CA HIS A 128 6.15 -11.81 -9.42
C HIS A 128 4.91 -12.70 -9.19
N PHE A 129 4.28 -13.21 -10.23
CA PHE A 129 3.12 -14.12 -10.12
C PHE A 129 3.40 -15.38 -9.30
N THR A 130 4.62 -15.92 -9.37
CA THR A 130 5.02 -17.06 -8.54
C THR A 130 5.01 -16.71 -7.05
N ASN A 131 5.36 -15.46 -6.71
CA ASN A 131 5.51 -15.00 -5.32
C ASN A 131 4.18 -14.55 -4.70
N VAL A 132 3.30 -13.90 -5.48
CA VAL A 132 2.05 -13.30 -4.93
C VAL A 132 0.94 -14.32 -4.69
N LYS A 133 1.05 -15.54 -5.22
CA LYS A 133 0.08 -16.64 -5.05
C LYS A 133 -1.38 -16.25 -5.36
N MET A 134 -1.56 -15.31 -6.26
CA MET A 134 -2.87 -14.83 -6.70
C MET A 134 -3.29 -15.53 -8.00
N PRO A 135 -4.56 -15.86 -8.22
CA PRO A 135 -5.03 -16.30 -9.52
C PRO A 135 -4.71 -15.27 -10.61
N TRP A 136 -4.14 -15.71 -11.72
CA TRP A 136 -3.80 -14.81 -12.82
C TRP A 136 -4.07 -15.42 -14.20
N LYS A 137 -4.23 -14.54 -15.20
CA LYS A 137 -4.44 -14.92 -16.60
C LYS A 137 -3.60 -14.03 -17.51
N LEU A 138 -3.07 -14.60 -18.59
CA LEU A 138 -2.47 -13.83 -19.69
C LEU A 138 -3.56 -13.60 -20.74
N VAL A 139 -3.89 -12.35 -21.00
CA VAL A 139 -5.03 -11.94 -21.86
C VAL A 139 -4.72 -10.64 -22.59
N GLY A 140 -5.51 -10.34 -23.63
CA GLY A 140 -5.54 -9.00 -24.22
C GLY A 140 -6.23 -7.97 -23.29
N PRO A 141 -5.92 -6.68 -23.45
CA PRO A 141 -6.49 -5.64 -22.60
C PRO A 141 -8.02 -5.54 -22.68
N GLU A 142 -8.60 -5.91 -23.83
CA GLU A 142 -10.06 -5.90 -24.06
C GLU A 142 -10.79 -7.03 -23.32
N GLU A 143 -10.05 -8.07 -22.88
CA GLU A 143 -10.60 -9.20 -22.14
C GLU A 143 -10.64 -8.95 -20.63
N VAL A 144 -9.97 -7.89 -20.16
CA VAL A 144 -9.94 -7.55 -18.72
C VAL A 144 -11.19 -6.77 -18.34
N PRO A 145 -11.97 -7.25 -17.36
CA PRO A 145 -13.14 -6.52 -16.86
C PRO A 145 -12.78 -5.13 -16.34
N GLN A 146 -13.67 -4.17 -16.54
CA GLN A 146 -13.53 -2.82 -16.02
C GLN A 146 -14.36 -2.65 -14.73
N PRO A 147 -13.95 -1.76 -13.82
CA PRO A 147 -12.76 -0.90 -13.90
C PRO A 147 -11.48 -1.62 -13.44
N TRP A 148 -10.35 -1.37 -14.09
CA TRP A 148 -9.06 -1.81 -13.58
C TRP A 148 -8.74 -1.10 -12.27
N VAL A 149 -8.28 -1.83 -11.29
CA VAL A 149 -7.93 -1.26 -9.97
C VAL A 149 -6.68 -0.39 -10.11
N ASP A 150 -5.62 -0.97 -10.66
CA ASP A 150 -4.33 -0.32 -10.93
C ASP A 150 -3.64 -1.03 -12.12
N MET A 151 -2.43 -0.61 -12.45
CA MET A 151 -1.53 -1.32 -13.36
C MET A 151 -0.12 -1.32 -12.77
N LEU A 152 0.56 -2.46 -12.89
CA LEU A 152 1.96 -2.64 -12.50
C LEU A 152 2.82 -2.84 -13.75
N LEU A 153 3.85 -2.01 -13.90
CA LEU A 153 4.87 -2.15 -14.93
C LEU A 153 6.11 -2.78 -14.29
N LEU A 154 6.59 -3.88 -14.90
CA LEU A 154 7.66 -4.70 -14.36
C LEU A 154 8.82 -4.72 -15.36
N GLU A 155 9.95 -4.09 -14.98
CA GLU A 155 11.13 -3.95 -15.82
C GLU A 155 12.36 -3.59 -14.95
N GLN A 156 13.54 -3.53 -15.56
CA GLN A 156 14.74 -3.02 -14.89
C GLN A 156 14.60 -1.53 -14.57
N GLU A 157 15.18 -1.10 -13.45
CA GLU A 157 15.03 0.24 -12.87
C GLU A 157 15.32 1.38 -13.86
N ASP A 158 16.40 1.27 -14.63
CA ASP A 158 16.80 2.28 -15.64
C ASP A 158 15.79 2.40 -16.79
N ARG A 159 15.13 1.31 -17.16
CA ARG A 159 14.09 1.30 -18.18
C ARG A 159 12.78 1.80 -17.63
N LEU A 160 12.41 1.44 -16.39
CA LEU A 160 11.25 2.02 -15.70
C LEU A 160 11.36 3.53 -15.55
N ALA A 161 12.56 4.06 -15.29
CA ALA A 161 12.77 5.51 -15.21
C ALA A 161 12.45 6.21 -16.55
N LYS A 162 12.82 5.60 -17.69
CA LYS A 162 12.51 6.12 -19.02
C LYS A 162 11.00 6.03 -19.32
N ILE A 163 10.37 4.89 -18.97
CA ILE A 163 8.93 4.70 -19.11
C ILE A 163 8.19 5.75 -18.29
N LYS A 164 8.55 5.92 -17.01
CA LYS A 164 7.95 6.91 -16.12
C LYS A 164 8.01 8.31 -16.70
N ALA A 165 9.20 8.76 -17.12
CA ALA A 165 9.38 10.08 -17.72
C ALA A 165 8.52 10.27 -19.00
N ARG A 166 8.44 9.25 -19.84
CA ARG A 166 7.61 9.27 -21.05
C ARG A 166 6.11 9.32 -20.76
N LEU A 167 5.66 8.62 -19.72
CA LEU A 167 4.27 8.65 -19.26
C LEU A 167 3.90 10.02 -18.68
N GLU A 168 4.79 10.62 -17.88
CA GLU A 168 4.60 11.98 -17.32
C GLU A 168 4.53 13.05 -18.43
N GLU A 169 5.34 12.91 -19.48
CA GLU A 169 5.31 13.80 -20.65
C GLU A 169 4.00 13.65 -21.46
N GLN A 170 3.60 12.41 -21.77
CA GLN A 170 2.45 12.15 -22.63
C GLN A 170 1.11 12.36 -21.92
N PHE A 171 1.05 12.07 -20.63
CA PHE A 171 -0.17 12.07 -19.82
C PHE A 171 -0.03 12.91 -18.55
N PRO A 172 0.29 14.22 -18.64
CA PRO A 172 0.55 15.05 -17.48
C PRO A 172 -0.65 15.06 -16.52
N GLY A 173 -0.40 14.62 -15.26
CA GLY A 173 -1.40 14.59 -14.20
C GLY A 173 -2.52 13.55 -14.35
N LYS A 174 -2.46 12.66 -15.36
CA LYS A 174 -3.48 11.62 -15.56
C LYS A 174 -3.27 10.38 -14.68
N PHE A 175 -2.06 10.17 -14.19
CA PHE A 175 -1.66 9.03 -13.38
C PHE A 175 -0.85 9.46 -12.17
N PHE A 176 -0.97 8.71 -11.08
CA PHE A 176 -0.01 8.72 -10.01
C PHE A 176 0.98 7.56 -10.24
N LEU A 177 2.26 7.90 -10.42
CA LEU A 177 3.33 6.95 -10.77
C LEU A 177 4.31 6.85 -9.61
N GLN A 178 4.39 5.69 -8.97
CA GLN A 178 5.28 5.46 -7.83
C GLN A 178 6.03 4.13 -7.97
N TYR A 179 7.24 4.08 -7.43
CA TYR A 179 7.97 2.81 -7.29
C TYR A 179 7.53 2.14 -5.99
N SER A 180 7.12 0.87 -6.09
CA SER A 180 6.92 -0.03 -4.93
C SER A 180 8.11 -0.98 -4.73
N ASP A 181 8.94 -1.14 -5.75
CA ASP A 181 10.22 -1.86 -5.75
C ASP A 181 11.10 -1.28 -6.86
N LYS A 182 12.38 -1.65 -6.92
CA LYS A 182 13.31 -1.24 -7.99
C LYS A 182 12.87 -1.71 -9.38
N GLU A 183 12.18 -2.84 -9.43
CA GLU A 183 11.70 -3.46 -10.67
C GLU A 183 10.19 -3.23 -10.89
N PHE A 184 9.51 -2.46 -10.02
CA PHE A 184 8.05 -2.28 -10.02
C PHE A 184 7.68 -0.79 -10.06
N LEU A 185 6.96 -0.38 -11.10
CA LEU A 185 6.36 0.94 -11.22
C LEU A 185 4.84 0.79 -11.21
N GLU A 186 4.23 1.24 -10.12
CA GLU A 186 2.78 1.31 -9.97
C GLU A 186 2.20 2.47 -10.75
N VAL A 187 1.12 2.21 -11.47
CA VAL A 187 0.32 3.20 -12.18
C VAL A 187 -1.07 3.23 -11.58
N LEU A 188 -1.38 4.30 -10.90
CA LEU A 188 -2.60 4.46 -10.13
C LEU A 188 -3.43 5.62 -10.68
N HIS A 189 -4.69 5.69 -10.27
CA HIS A 189 -5.50 6.90 -10.44
C HIS A 189 -4.77 8.10 -9.81
N PRO A 190 -4.82 9.31 -10.37
CA PRO A 190 -4.06 10.46 -9.85
C PRO A 190 -4.33 10.80 -8.38
N GLU A 191 -5.52 10.44 -7.88
CA GLU A 191 -5.90 10.64 -6.47
C GLU A 191 -5.73 9.37 -5.61
N ALA A 192 -5.20 8.26 -6.18
CA ALA A 192 -4.99 7.02 -5.44
C ALA A 192 -3.56 6.94 -4.92
N ASN A 193 -3.41 6.98 -3.62
CA ASN A 193 -2.17 6.69 -2.89
C ASN A 193 -2.51 6.36 -1.43
N LYS A 194 -1.56 5.79 -0.69
CA LYS A 194 -1.79 5.40 0.71
C LYS A 194 -2.25 6.56 1.61
N GLY A 195 -1.80 7.80 1.33
CA GLY A 195 -2.18 8.98 2.12
C GLY A 195 -3.64 9.40 1.89
N THR A 196 -4.09 9.51 0.62
CA THR A 196 -5.49 9.83 0.33
C THR A 196 -6.44 8.75 0.83
N ALA A 197 -6.05 7.47 0.71
CA ALA A 197 -6.82 6.35 1.25
C ALA A 197 -6.88 6.38 2.80
N ALA A 198 -5.79 6.77 3.47
CA ALA A 198 -5.76 6.94 4.93
C ALA A 198 -6.72 8.04 5.40
N LEU A 199 -6.76 9.18 4.70
CA LEU A 199 -7.69 10.27 5.01
C LEU A 199 -9.15 9.85 4.75
N ALA A 200 -9.42 9.12 3.66
CA ALA A 200 -10.75 8.56 3.39
C ALA A 200 -11.18 7.53 4.46
N LEU A 201 -10.24 6.74 4.97
CA LEU A 201 -10.49 5.82 6.09
C LEU A 201 -10.82 6.58 7.38
N CYS A 202 -10.13 7.69 7.68
CA CYS A 202 -10.46 8.56 8.79
C CYS A 202 -11.91 9.10 8.68
N GLU A 203 -12.29 9.58 7.50
CA GLU A 203 -13.65 10.07 7.24
C GLU A 203 -14.70 8.97 7.44
N TYR A 204 -14.45 7.78 6.89
CA TYR A 204 -15.33 6.61 7.04
C TYR A 204 -15.55 6.22 8.51
N LEU A 205 -14.48 6.27 9.32
CA LEU A 205 -14.52 5.93 10.76
C LEU A 205 -15.01 7.08 11.66
N GLY A 206 -15.20 8.29 11.11
CA GLY A 206 -15.53 9.48 11.90
C GLY A 206 -14.38 9.92 12.82
N ILE A 207 -13.13 9.60 12.48
CA ILE A 207 -11.93 9.97 13.23
C ILE A 207 -11.29 11.20 12.60
N SER A 208 -10.94 12.21 13.42
CA SER A 208 -10.22 13.38 12.92
C SER A 208 -8.84 12.97 12.38
N SER A 209 -8.45 13.54 11.22
CA SER A 209 -7.09 13.35 10.67
C SER A 209 -5.96 13.81 11.59
N GLU A 210 -6.26 14.69 12.56
CA GLU A 210 -5.33 15.07 13.62
C GLU A 210 -4.96 13.90 14.55
N ASN A 211 -5.82 12.90 14.62
CA ASN A 211 -5.65 11.68 15.42
C ASN A 211 -5.22 10.47 14.57
N LEU A 212 -4.81 10.70 13.33
CA LEU A 212 -4.21 9.69 12.47
C LEU A 212 -2.71 9.60 12.79
N TYR A 213 -2.26 8.41 13.15
CA TYR A 213 -0.86 8.04 13.33
C TYR A 213 -0.45 7.07 12.23
N THR A 214 0.68 7.33 11.57
CA THR A 214 1.13 6.53 10.43
C THR A 214 2.56 6.03 10.63
N VAL A 215 2.82 4.82 10.14
CA VAL A 215 4.16 4.22 10.12
C VAL A 215 4.43 3.63 8.76
N GLY A 216 5.62 3.89 8.19
CA GLY A 216 6.01 3.35 6.89
C GLY A 216 7.51 3.47 6.66
N ASP A 217 8.07 2.64 5.76
CA ASP A 217 9.51 2.56 5.52
C ASP A 217 9.92 2.76 4.05
N GLY A 218 9.00 2.56 3.10
CA GLY A 218 9.27 2.59 1.67
C GLY A 218 8.85 3.87 0.95
N ARG A 219 9.29 4.04 -0.30
CA ARG A 219 8.89 5.19 -1.13
C ARG A 219 7.40 5.31 -1.35
N ASN A 220 6.70 4.16 -1.40
CA ASN A 220 5.24 4.11 -1.51
C ASN A 220 4.51 4.57 -0.24
N ASP A 221 5.23 4.82 0.87
CA ASP A 221 4.69 5.36 2.11
C ASP A 221 4.82 6.88 2.23
N ILE A 222 5.52 7.54 1.32
CA ILE A 222 5.76 8.99 1.39
C ILE A 222 4.44 9.76 1.55
N GLN A 223 3.41 9.43 0.76
CA GLN A 223 2.11 10.08 0.86
C GLN A 223 1.38 9.73 2.17
N LEU A 224 1.54 8.50 2.68
CA LEU A 224 1.03 8.09 3.98
C LEU A 224 1.66 8.89 5.12
N LEU A 225 2.98 9.05 5.08
CA LEU A 225 3.74 9.75 6.12
C LEU A 225 3.58 11.28 6.05
N THR A 226 3.26 11.83 4.88
CA THR A 226 3.08 13.28 4.71
C THR A 226 1.64 13.75 4.87
N CYS A 227 0.65 12.84 4.94
CA CYS A 227 -0.77 13.21 5.11
C CYS A 227 -1.14 13.57 6.56
N THR A 228 -0.26 13.33 7.54
CA THR A 228 -0.46 13.63 8.96
C THR A 228 0.81 14.17 9.61
N LYS A 229 0.65 14.92 10.69
CA LYS A 229 1.77 15.36 11.56
C LYS A 229 2.30 14.26 12.49
N ASN A 230 1.57 13.16 12.64
CA ASN A 230 1.93 12.06 13.55
C ASN A 230 2.51 10.87 12.75
N ALA A 231 3.48 11.17 11.90
CA ALA A 231 4.16 10.18 11.07
C ALA A 231 5.44 9.67 11.75
N TYR A 232 5.70 8.38 11.60
CA TYR A 232 6.85 7.67 12.14
C TYR A 232 7.50 6.79 11.09
N ALA A 233 8.81 6.61 11.17
CA ALA A 233 9.55 5.71 10.32
C ALA A 233 10.43 4.76 11.15
N PRO A 234 10.47 3.45 10.85
CA PRO A 234 11.39 2.53 11.51
C PRO A 234 12.84 2.79 11.07
N ALA A 235 13.81 2.37 11.89
CA ALA A 235 15.23 2.61 11.62
C ALA A 235 15.76 1.97 10.32
N ASN A 236 15.06 0.98 9.77
CA ASN A 236 15.36 0.39 8.44
C ASN A 236 14.79 1.17 7.27
N ALA A 237 13.94 2.20 7.49
CA ALA A 237 13.31 2.94 6.41
C ALA A 237 14.32 3.48 5.37
N GLU A 238 13.87 3.64 4.13
CA GLU A 238 14.69 4.19 3.06
C GLU A 238 15.19 5.62 3.38
N PRO A 239 16.36 6.03 2.87
CA PRO A 239 16.93 7.36 3.17
C PRO A 239 15.98 8.53 2.87
N GLU A 240 15.22 8.43 1.78
CA GLU A 240 14.23 9.45 1.39
C GLU A 240 13.10 9.57 2.42
N VAL A 241 12.62 8.42 2.94
CA VAL A 241 11.60 8.37 3.99
C VAL A 241 12.12 8.96 5.30
N LYS A 242 13.34 8.58 5.70
CA LYS A 242 13.98 9.16 6.90
C LYS A 242 14.16 10.67 6.84
N ALA A 243 14.44 11.21 5.65
CA ALA A 243 14.59 12.65 5.46
C ALA A 243 13.26 13.41 5.63
N LEU A 244 12.13 12.77 5.37
CA LEU A 244 10.79 13.36 5.47
C LEU A 244 10.15 13.16 6.85
N CYS A 245 10.51 12.08 7.56
CA CYS A 245 9.87 11.69 8.81
C CYS A 245 10.78 12.00 10.00
N PRO A 246 10.44 13.02 10.83
CA PRO A 246 11.30 13.44 11.94
C PRO A 246 11.27 12.48 13.14
N ARG A 247 10.27 11.59 13.22
CA ARG A 247 10.10 10.67 14.36
C ARG A 247 10.52 9.27 13.96
N MET A 248 11.61 8.82 14.56
CA MET A 248 12.21 7.52 14.29
C MET A 248 11.83 6.51 15.37
N LEU A 249 11.43 5.32 14.92
CA LEU A 249 11.21 4.15 15.77
C LEU A 249 12.43 3.21 15.70
N PRO A 250 12.54 2.23 16.60
CA PRO A 250 13.48 1.13 16.47
C PRO A 250 13.36 0.44 15.09
N HIS A 251 14.31 -0.41 14.75
CA HIS A 251 14.24 -1.24 13.54
C HIS A 251 12.96 -2.12 13.57
N HIS A 252 12.37 -2.42 12.41
CA HIS A 252 11.14 -3.23 12.38
C HIS A 252 11.31 -4.61 13.06
N GLU A 253 12.53 -5.17 13.06
CA GLU A 253 12.86 -6.38 13.79
C GLU A 253 12.92 -6.19 15.31
N ASP A 254 13.01 -4.93 15.79
CA ASP A 254 13.11 -4.55 17.19
C ASP A 254 11.79 -3.97 17.72
N HIS A 255 10.66 -4.51 17.23
CA HIS A 255 9.32 -4.23 17.74
C HIS A 255 8.87 -2.77 17.60
N ALA A 256 9.10 -2.15 16.44
CA ALA A 256 8.84 -0.73 16.18
C ALA A 256 7.42 -0.27 16.56
N ILE A 257 6.39 -1.09 16.30
CA ILE A 257 4.99 -0.74 16.60
C ILE A 257 4.72 -0.78 18.11
N ALA A 258 5.31 -1.72 18.84
CA ALA A 258 5.21 -1.76 20.30
C ALA A 258 5.86 -0.51 20.93
N ALA A 259 7.02 -0.09 20.43
CA ALA A 259 7.68 1.13 20.87
C ALA A 259 6.81 2.38 20.65
N LEU A 260 6.15 2.50 19.48
CA LEU A 260 5.21 3.60 19.21
C LEU A 260 4.03 3.59 20.18
N ILE A 261 3.41 2.43 20.42
CA ILE A 261 2.25 2.33 21.31
C ILE A 261 2.66 2.69 22.74
N ALA A 262 3.85 2.29 23.20
CA ALA A 262 4.39 2.68 24.51
C ALA A 262 4.62 4.21 24.61
N GLU A 263 5.11 4.86 23.55
CA GLU A 263 5.23 6.32 23.48
C GLU A 263 3.87 7.01 23.62
N LEU A 264 2.85 6.49 22.86
CA LEU A 264 1.49 7.03 22.93
C LEU A 264 0.85 6.84 24.31
N ASP A 265 1.10 5.71 24.96
CA ASP A 265 0.59 5.42 26.30
C ASP A 265 1.20 6.34 27.36
N ALA A 266 2.49 6.64 27.26
CA ALA A 266 3.19 7.53 28.19
C ALA A 266 2.80 9.03 28.03
N ALA A 267 2.24 9.41 26.86
CA ALA A 267 1.82 10.78 26.58
C ALA A 267 0.37 11.10 27.04
N ARG A 268 -0.34 10.11 27.61
CA ARG A 268 -1.75 10.20 28.03
C ARG A 268 -1.94 9.92 29.51
#